data_bca2f33fc4e1fb9a6d23752b637e8ae8
#
_entry.id   bca2f33fc4e1fb9a6d23752b637e8ae8
#
_cell.length_a   1.000
_cell.length_b   1.000
_cell.length_c   1.000
_cell.angle_alpha   90.00
_cell.angle_beta   90.00
_cell.angle_gamma   90.00
#
_symmetry.space_group_name_H-M   'P 1'
#
loop_
_entity.id
_entity.type
_entity.pdbx_description
1 polymer ?
#
loop_
_entity_poly.entity_id
_entity_poly.type
_entity_poly.pdbx_seq_one_letter_code
_entity_poly.pdbx_strand_id
1 'polypeptide(L)'
;MDRIVKETVGLRPFRPSGPRVEAEQMGNKLIVHNYGHGGSGWSLSWGTGNVARNLVMATPERKIAMLGCGTVGIATACLLQESGCEVTIYTKDVPPNVTSNLATGTWSPASRVCDPAVAKPGFEDIWKDATLFSFRRFQFLLGLNDITSWVDEYSVRKEAPGATEPTGGGEQFDIEGLIPERVRLSKKEHPFSADYVTRRSNMMFNIPAYLHHHLQEFLAFGGKVKIREIKKVEDIDALPEKVIVNCMGLGAKPVFNDKEITPVSGQLSCLIPQADIQYKLSTEGANFIARKDGIYMGSNGILGNWDTTPSREQTEKVVTILQDVMKNMRG
;
A
#
# COMPACT_ATOMS: atom_id res chain seq x y z
N MET A 1 -12.95 -21.77 -10.18
CA MET A 1 -12.01 -21.24 -11.21
C MET A 1 -12.73 -20.39 -12.26
N ASP A 2 -13.86 -20.79 -12.78
CA ASP A 2 -14.56 -20.16 -13.92
C ASP A 2 -15.07 -18.73 -13.69
N ARG A 3 -15.06 -18.24 -12.44
CA ARG A 3 -15.46 -16.88 -12.06
C ARG A 3 -14.29 -15.91 -11.87
N ILE A 4 -13.05 -16.37 -12.08
CA ILE A 4 -11.87 -15.51 -12.01
C ILE A 4 -11.78 -14.71 -13.29
N VAL A 5 -11.83 -13.40 -13.18
CA VAL A 5 -11.79 -12.49 -14.33
C VAL A 5 -10.42 -11.86 -14.54
N LYS A 6 -9.55 -11.92 -13.51
CA LYS A 6 -8.20 -11.36 -13.58
C LYS A 6 -7.27 -12.01 -12.56
N GLU A 7 -6.02 -12.24 -12.95
CA GLU A 7 -4.93 -12.63 -12.08
C GLU A 7 -3.78 -11.65 -12.24
N THR A 8 -3.18 -11.24 -11.12
CA THR A 8 -2.10 -10.25 -11.12
C THR A 8 -1.07 -10.59 -10.04
N VAL A 9 0.19 -10.25 -10.30
CA VAL A 9 1.27 -10.30 -9.31
C VAL A 9 1.83 -8.90 -9.12
N GLY A 10 1.74 -8.38 -7.89
CA GLY A 10 2.30 -7.10 -7.51
C GLY A 10 3.61 -7.27 -6.74
N LEU A 11 4.58 -6.41 -7.03
CA LEU A 11 5.88 -6.39 -6.35
C LEU A 11 5.93 -5.23 -5.35
N ARG A 12 5.81 -5.53 -4.06
CA ARG A 12 5.90 -4.53 -2.98
C ARG A 12 7.36 -4.12 -2.79
N PRO A 13 7.70 -2.82 -2.81
CA PRO A 13 9.06 -2.34 -2.62
C PRO A 13 9.44 -2.36 -1.13
N PHE A 14 10.05 -3.42 -0.65
CA PHE A 14 10.42 -3.60 0.74
C PHE A 14 11.88 -3.19 0.99
N ARG A 15 12.12 -2.43 2.07
CA ARG A 15 13.45 -2.15 2.63
C ARG A 15 13.48 -2.64 4.07
N PRO A 16 14.42 -3.51 4.45
CA PRO A 16 14.54 -4.00 5.82
C PRO A 16 14.71 -2.89 6.87
N SER A 17 15.50 -1.84 6.55
CA SER A 17 15.71 -0.70 7.45
C SER A 17 14.52 0.27 7.55
N GLY A 18 13.42 -0.01 6.86
CA GLY A 18 12.25 0.86 6.72
C GLY A 18 12.28 1.73 5.46
N PRO A 19 11.19 2.47 5.20
CA PRO A 19 11.13 3.40 4.08
C PRO A 19 12.26 4.42 4.12
N ARG A 20 12.81 4.73 2.96
CA ARG A 20 13.79 5.81 2.81
C ARG A 20 13.04 7.13 2.65
N VAL A 21 13.00 7.93 3.72
CA VAL A 21 12.38 9.26 3.72
C VAL A 21 13.41 10.27 4.23
N GLU A 22 14.26 10.76 3.33
CA GLU A 22 15.39 11.62 3.65
C GLU A 22 15.82 12.46 2.46
N ALA A 23 16.56 13.55 2.70
CA ALA A 23 17.15 14.38 1.67
C ALA A 23 18.62 14.02 1.42
N GLU A 24 19.02 13.99 0.15
CA GLU A 24 20.38 13.71 -0.30
C GLU A 24 20.81 14.76 -1.33
N GLN A 25 21.99 15.38 -1.15
CA GLN A 25 22.54 16.27 -2.14
C GLN A 25 23.29 15.47 -3.21
N MET A 26 22.88 15.62 -4.47
CA MET A 26 23.51 14.98 -5.62
C MET A 26 23.91 16.06 -6.66
N GLY A 27 25.18 16.39 -6.71
CA GLY A 27 25.65 17.49 -7.55
C GLY A 27 24.95 18.80 -7.21
N ASN A 28 24.29 19.41 -8.19
CA ASN A 28 23.51 20.64 -8.02
C ASN A 28 22.02 20.40 -7.72
N LYS A 29 21.61 19.15 -7.49
CA LYS A 29 20.22 18.78 -7.20
C LYS A 29 20.06 18.26 -5.78
N LEU A 30 18.94 18.61 -5.15
CA LEU A 30 18.49 18.00 -3.92
C LEU A 30 17.50 16.88 -4.25
N ILE A 31 17.81 15.68 -3.83
CA ILE A 31 16.91 14.52 -3.97
C ILE A 31 16.23 14.26 -2.62
N VAL A 32 14.92 14.32 -2.59
CA VAL A 32 14.13 13.90 -1.42
C VAL A 32 13.56 12.52 -1.71
N HIS A 33 14.08 11.52 -1.05
CA HIS A 33 13.62 10.15 -1.20
C HIS A 33 12.32 9.93 -0.41
N ASN A 34 11.38 9.17 -0.97
CA ASN A 34 10.16 8.72 -0.32
C ASN A 34 9.68 7.41 -0.95
N TYR A 35 10.36 6.30 -0.63
CA TYR A 35 10.08 4.98 -1.20
C TYR A 35 10.47 3.84 -0.26
N GLY A 36 10.12 2.60 -0.63
CA GLY A 36 10.56 1.41 0.11
C GLY A 36 9.62 0.98 1.23
N HIS A 37 8.33 1.31 1.13
CA HIS A 37 7.31 1.13 2.16
C HIS A 37 6.82 -0.32 2.35
N GLY A 38 7.31 -1.29 1.57
CA GLY A 38 6.86 -2.69 1.65
C GLY A 38 5.35 -2.84 1.45
N GLY A 39 4.67 -3.41 2.43
CA GLY A 39 3.21 -3.58 2.42
C GLY A 39 2.41 -2.36 2.86
N SER A 40 3.05 -1.34 3.43
CA SER A 40 2.41 -0.19 4.09
C SER A 40 2.23 1.03 3.21
N GLY A 41 2.72 0.99 1.95
CA GLY A 41 2.80 2.18 1.09
C GLY A 41 1.47 2.90 0.87
N TRP A 42 0.35 2.19 0.84
CA TRP A 42 -0.97 2.80 0.80
C TRP A 42 -1.27 3.55 2.09
N SER A 43 -1.16 2.87 3.21
CA SER A 43 -1.51 3.43 4.52
C SER A 43 -0.62 4.59 4.95
N LEU A 44 0.64 4.60 4.55
CA LEU A 44 1.61 5.63 4.93
C LEU A 44 1.81 6.73 3.89
N SER A 45 1.16 6.65 2.71
CA SER A 45 1.41 7.52 1.56
C SER A 45 1.35 9.02 1.89
N TRP A 46 0.34 9.45 2.63
CA TRP A 46 0.17 10.85 3.04
C TRP A 46 1.17 11.27 4.12
N GLY A 47 1.42 10.41 5.10
CA GLY A 47 2.28 10.75 6.22
C GLY A 47 3.75 10.85 5.82
N THR A 48 4.26 9.86 5.09
CA THR A 48 5.63 9.94 4.54
C THR A 48 5.73 11.02 3.46
N GLY A 49 4.65 11.25 2.70
CA GLY A 49 4.52 12.39 1.80
C GLY A 49 4.63 13.73 2.54
N ASN A 50 4.04 13.85 3.74
CA ASN A 50 4.15 15.03 4.59
C ASN A 50 5.59 15.27 5.08
N VAL A 51 6.30 14.20 5.45
CA VAL A 51 7.73 14.30 5.80
C VAL A 51 8.54 14.78 4.60
N ALA A 52 8.34 14.17 3.43
CA ALA A 52 9.02 14.59 2.19
C ALA A 52 8.68 16.03 1.81
N ARG A 53 7.42 16.45 1.94
CA ARG A 53 7.01 17.85 1.74
C ARG A 53 7.77 18.80 2.65
N ASN A 54 7.91 18.48 3.94
CA ASN A 54 8.63 19.34 4.89
C ASN A 54 10.10 19.51 4.50
N LEU A 55 10.75 18.44 4.02
CA LEU A 55 12.13 18.52 3.50
C LEU A 55 12.23 19.42 2.26
N VAL A 56 11.27 19.32 1.34
CA VAL A 56 11.21 20.22 0.17
C VAL A 56 10.97 21.66 0.59
N MET A 57 10.02 21.91 1.49
CA MET A 57 9.65 23.27 1.94
C MET A 57 10.72 23.96 2.76
N ALA A 58 11.70 23.23 3.29
CA ALA A 58 12.93 23.80 3.89
C ALA A 58 13.85 24.47 2.87
N THR A 59 13.60 24.27 1.56
CA THR A 59 14.31 24.95 0.47
C THR A 59 13.51 26.14 -0.07
N PRO A 60 14.14 27.11 -0.75
CA PRO A 60 13.42 28.19 -1.43
C PRO A 60 12.76 27.74 -2.74
N GLU A 61 13.07 26.55 -3.24
CA GLU A 61 12.60 26.05 -4.53
C GLU A 61 11.10 25.70 -4.47
N ARG A 62 10.37 26.08 -5.52
CA ARG A 62 8.92 25.78 -5.64
C ARG A 62 8.57 25.06 -6.95
N LYS A 63 9.55 24.84 -7.84
CA LYS A 63 9.40 23.97 -9.02
C LYS A 63 10.01 22.61 -8.73
N ILE A 64 9.18 21.60 -8.64
CA ILE A 64 9.54 20.28 -8.11
C ILE A 64 9.30 19.21 -9.17
N ALA A 65 10.31 18.37 -9.40
CA ALA A 65 10.13 17.13 -10.14
C ALA A 65 9.76 15.99 -9.18
N MET A 66 8.66 15.31 -9.45
CA MET A 66 8.25 14.10 -8.76
C MET A 66 8.55 12.89 -9.64
N LEU A 67 9.29 11.91 -9.15
CA LEU A 67 9.57 10.68 -9.87
C LEU A 67 8.63 9.55 -9.41
N GLY A 68 7.74 9.12 -10.31
CA GLY A 68 6.77 8.06 -10.07
C GLY A 68 5.36 8.53 -9.74
N CYS A 69 4.37 7.83 -10.31
CA CYS A 69 2.93 8.14 -10.24
C CYS A 69 2.13 7.06 -9.49
N GLY A 70 2.75 6.37 -8.51
CA GLY A 70 2.06 5.49 -7.58
C GLY A 70 1.39 6.25 -6.44
N THR A 71 0.74 5.53 -5.50
CA THR A 71 0.00 6.15 -4.39
C THR A 71 0.87 7.11 -3.57
N VAL A 72 2.13 6.74 -3.28
CA VAL A 72 3.07 7.60 -2.52
C VAL A 72 3.42 8.86 -3.31
N GLY A 73 3.70 8.72 -4.62
CA GLY A 73 4.03 9.85 -5.48
C GLY A 73 2.87 10.82 -5.64
N ILE A 74 1.66 10.32 -5.90
CA ILE A 74 0.45 11.14 -6.06
C ILE A 74 0.14 11.89 -4.75
N ALA A 75 0.13 11.19 -3.60
CA ALA A 75 -0.14 11.83 -2.30
C ALA A 75 0.90 12.93 -1.98
N THR A 76 2.18 12.66 -2.23
CA THR A 76 3.25 13.65 -2.02
C THR A 76 3.11 14.83 -2.97
N ALA A 77 2.76 14.60 -4.25
CA ALA A 77 2.56 15.65 -5.24
C ALA A 77 1.40 16.58 -4.87
N CYS A 78 0.27 16.02 -4.41
CA CYS A 78 -0.88 16.81 -3.91
C CYS A 78 -0.48 17.67 -2.70
N LEU A 79 0.24 17.10 -1.72
CA LEU A 79 0.72 17.87 -0.56
C LEU A 79 1.67 19.01 -0.93
N LEU A 80 2.52 18.81 -1.93
CA LEU A 80 3.39 19.86 -2.45
C LEU A 80 2.61 20.97 -3.15
N GLN A 81 1.58 20.64 -3.94
CA GLN A 81 0.67 21.62 -4.54
C GLN A 81 -0.10 22.41 -3.48
N GLU A 82 -0.65 21.75 -2.46
CA GLU A 82 -1.31 22.38 -1.30
C GLU A 82 -0.35 23.37 -0.59
N SER A 83 0.96 23.15 -0.69
CA SER A 83 2.02 24.01 -0.13
C SER A 83 2.54 25.08 -1.10
N GLY A 84 1.89 25.25 -2.27
CA GLY A 84 2.22 26.28 -3.25
C GLY A 84 3.35 25.91 -4.22
N CYS A 85 3.67 24.62 -4.37
CA CYS A 85 4.67 24.18 -5.35
C CYS A 85 4.07 23.91 -6.73
N GLU A 86 4.82 24.23 -7.77
CA GLU A 86 4.57 23.76 -9.14
C GLU A 86 5.19 22.37 -9.31
N VAL A 87 4.37 21.34 -9.45
CA VAL A 87 4.85 19.96 -9.49
C VAL A 87 4.69 19.35 -10.89
N THR A 88 5.77 18.73 -11.39
CA THR A 88 5.76 17.91 -12.60
C THR A 88 6.09 16.46 -12.21
N ILE A 89 5.17 15.54 -12.44
CA ILE A 89 5.40 14.10 -12.27
C ILE A 89 6.06 13.54 -13.53
N TYR A 90 7.22 12.92 -13.38
CA TYR A 90 7.91 12.13 -14.40
C TYR A 90 7.74 10.65 -14.07
N THR A 91 7.19 9.88 -14.98
CA THR A 91 6.86 8.48 -14.71
C THR A 91 6.89 7.67 -16.00
N LYS A 92 7.21 6.37 -15.90
CA LYS A 92 7.06 5.46 -17.04
C LYS A 92 5.61 5.07 -17.29
N ASP A 93 4.81 4.92 -16.21
CA ASP A 93 3.43 4.49 -16.26
C ASP A 93 2.56 5.39 -15.35
N VAL A 94 1.30 5.51 -15.69
CA VAL A 94 0.25 6.16 -14.89
C VAL A 94 -0.80 5.13 -14.45
N PRO A 95 -1.59 5.41 -13.43
CA PRO A 95 -2.75 4.57 -13.11
C PRO A 95 -3.64 4.32 -14.36
N PRO A 96 -4.12 3.10 -14.60
CA PRO A 96 -4.08 1.93 -13.72
C PRO A 96 -2.82 1.05 -13.82
N ASN A 97 -1.80 1.41 -14.58
CA ASN A 97 -0.64 0.57 -14.90
C ASN A 97 0.52 0.72 -13.92
N VAL A 98 0.27 1.18 -12.71
CA VAL A 98 1.28 1.31 -11.65
C VAL A 98 1.15 0.19 -10.61
N THR A 99 2.26 -0.14 -9.94
CA THR A 99 2.28 -1.18 -8.88
C THR A 99 1.22 -0.96 -7.80
N SER A 100 0.89 0.28 -7.49
CA SER A 100 -0.14 0.62 -6.50
C SER A 100 -1.53 0.08 -6.85
N ASN A 101 -1.85 -0.11 -8.14
CA ASN A 101 -3.11 -0.72 -8.56
C ASN A 101 -3.20 -2.23 -8.27
N LEU A 102 -2.09 -2.88 -7.98
CA LEU A 102 -2.00 -4.31 -7.69
C LEU A 102 -2.03 -4.61 -6.18
N ALA A 103 -2.37 -3.62 -5.35
CA ALA A 103 -2.44 -3.77 -3.91
C ALA A 103 -3.79 -4.35 -3.44
N THR A 104 -3.83 -4.82 -2.19
CA THR A 104 -5.05 -5.34 -1.57
C THR A 104 -6.06 -4.25 -1.19
N GLY A 105 -5.59 -3.05 -0.84
CA GLY A 105 -6.45 -1.91 -0.50
C GLY A 105 -6.96 -1.90 0.93
N THR A 106 -6.28 -2.56 1.86
CA THR A 106 -6.62 -2.54 3.28
C THR A 106 -5.69 -1.59 4.03
N TRP A 107 -6.22 -0.85 5.01
CA TRP A 107 -5.42 -0.11 5.96
C TRP A 107 -4.55 -1.06 6.78
N SER A 108 -3.24 -0.92 6.64
CA SER A 108 -2.23 -1.76 7.28
C SER A 108 -0.88 -1.04 7.37
N PRO A 109 -0.76 -0.01 8.25
CA PRO A 109 0.41 0.88 8.28
C PRO A 109 1.70 0.21 8.74
N ALA A 110 1.60 -0.91 9.47
CA ALA A 110 2.75 -1.68 9.93
C ALA A 110 3.09 -2.90 9.05
N SER A 111 2.28 -3.20 8.01
CA SER A 111 2.48 -4.41 7.19
C SER A 111 3.79 -4.37 6.42
N ARG A 112 4.76 -5.20 6.84
CA ARG A 112 6.09 -5.30 6.21
C ARG A 112 6.74 -3.92 5.98
N VAL A 113 6.62 -3.03 6.97
CA VAL A 113 7.18 -1.67 6.86
C VAL A 113 8.68 -1.66 7.06
N CYS A 114 9.19 -2.52 7.94
CA CYS A 114 10.62 -2.75 8.19
C CYS A 114 10.84 -4.16 8.76
N ASP A 115 12.09 -4.52 8.97
CA ASP A 115 12.53 -5.61 9.84
C ASP A 115 12.96 -4.97 11.17
N PRO A 116 12.36 -5.32 12.33
CA PRO A 116 12.69 -4.72 13.62
C PRO A 116 14.16 -4.84 14.00
N ALA A 117 14.82 -5.92 13.55
CA ALA A 117 16.21 -6.18 13.89
C ALA A 117 17.19 -5.18 13.24
N VAL A 118 16.77 -4.52 12.14
CA VAL A 118 17.61 -3.60 11.37
C VAL A 118 16.94 -2.24 11.11
N ALA A 119 15.79 -2.00 11.70
CA ALA A 119 15.09 -0.71 11.59
C ALA A 119 15.98 0.44 12.11
N LYS A 120 15.93 1.59 11.43
CA LYS A 120 16.69 2.78 11.85
C LYS A 120 16.25 3.24 13.25
N PRO A 121 17.16 3.69 14.12
CA PRO A 121 16.81 4.30 15.40
C PRO A 121 15.80 5.46 15.19
N GLY A 122 14.78 5.53 16.03
CA GLY A 122 13.71 6.55 15.93
C GLY A 122 12.70 6.31 14.80
N PHE A 123 12.79 5.19 14.07
CA PHE A 123 11.84 4.86 13.00
C PHE A 123 10.40 4.75 13.51
N GLU A 124 10.21 4.20 14.70
CA GLU A 124 8.87 4.03 15.29
C GLU A 124 8.13 5.36 15.47
N ASP A 125 8.82 6.41 15.94
CA ASP A 125 8.23 7.75 16.11
C ASP A 125 7.82 8.34 14.73
N ILE A 126 8.70 8.22 13.72
CA ILE A 126 8.42 8.65 12.35
C ILE A 126 7.23 7.88 11.78
N TRP A 127 7.19 6.57 12.00
CA TRP A 127 6.09 5.71 11.57
C TRP A 127 4.78 6.11 12.25
N LYS A 128 4.79 6.37 13.55
CA LYS A 128 3.62 6.79 14.33
C LYS A 128 3.05 8.11 13.82
N ASP A 129 3.89 9.12 13.64
CA ASP A 129 3.47 10.42 13.12
C ASP A 129 2.93 10.31 11.68
N ALA A 130 3.60 9.54 10.83
CA ALA A 130 3.16 9.28 9.46
C ALA A 130 1.82 8.53 9.41
N THR A 131 1.63 7.56 10.32
CA THR A 131 0.39 6.81 10.44
C THR A 131 -0.76 7.70 10.85
N LEU A 132 -0.59 8.52 11.89
CA LEU A 132 -1.62 9.45 12.37
C LEU A 132 -1.99 10.49 11.32
N PHE A 133 -1.00 11.07 10.63
CA PHE A 133 -1.24 12.02 9.55
C PHE A 133 -2.03 11.37 8.40
N SER A 134 -1.61 10.19 7.95
CA SER A 134 -2.29 9.45 6.88
C SER A 134 -3.72 9.09 7.28
N PHE A 135 -3.92 8.59 8.49
CA PHE A 135 -5.23 8.21 8.99
C PHE A 135 -6.22 9.38 8.92
N ARG A 136 -5.81 10.57 9.38
CA ARG A 136 -6.64 11.79 9.32
C ARG A 136 -6.98 12.17 7.87
N ARG A 137 -6.01 12.10 6.95
CA ARG A 137 -6.25 12.38 5.52
C ARG A 137 -7.26 11.42 4.90
N PHE A 138 -7.20 10.13 5.23
CA PHE A 138 -8.18 9.15 4.73
C PHE A 138 -9.57 9.35 5.30
N GLN A 139 -9.71 9.87 6.54
CA GLN A 139 -11.03 10.18 7.11
C GLN A 139 -11.79 11.25 6.30
N PHE A 140 -11.11 12.21 5.68
CA PHE A 140 -11.75 13.20 4.81
C PHE A 140 -12.36 12.59 3.53
N LEU A 141 -11.94 11.40 3.16
CA LEU A 141 -12.42 10.69 1.96
C LEU A 141 -13.61 9.76 2.26
N LEU A 142 -13.97 9.58 3.53
CA LEU A 142 -15.11 8.77 3.92
C LEU A 142 -16.41 9.39 3.39
N GLY A 143 -17.21 8.56 2.71
CA GLY A 143 -18.46 9.02 2.10
C GLY A 143 -18.31 9.75 0.77
N LEU A 144 -17.10 10.00 0.29
CA LEU A 144 -16.85 10.55 -1.04
C LEU A 144 -16.70 9.42 -2.07
N ASN A 145 -17.70 9.24 -2.93
CA ASN A 145 -17.63 8.33 -4.09
C ASN A 145 -17.09 6.93 -3.81
N ASP A 146 -17.31 6.40 -2.61
CA ASP A 146 -16.80 5.09 -2.19
C ASP A 146 -15.26 4.92 -2.28
N ILE A 147 -14.49 6.02 -2.20
CA ILE A 147 -13.03 5.99 -2.29
C ILE A 147 -12.42 5.30 -1.07
N THR A 148 -12.96 5.59 0.11
CA THR A 148 -12.56 4.98 1.38
C THR A 148 -13.81 4.56 2.14
N SER A 149 -13.80 3.37 2.71
CA SER A 149 -14.91 2.83 3.50
C SER A 149 -14.42 2.04 4.70
N TRP A 150 -15.29 1.86 5.69
CA TRP A 150 -15.08 0.92 6.79
C TRP A 150 -15.74 -0.41 6.45
N VAL A 151 -15.03 -1.52 6.68
CA VAL A 151 -15.52 -2.87 6.43
C VAL A 151 -15.18 -3.78 7.61
N ASP A 152 -16.01 -4.79 7.83
CA ASP A 152 -15.71 -5.84 8.78
C ASP A 152 -14.60 -6.76 8.25
N GLU A 153 -13.63 -7.05 9.08
CA GLU A 153 -12.52 -7.97 8.83
C GLU A 153 -12.62 -9.15 9.78
N TYR A 154 -12.92 -10.33 9.22
CA TYR A 154 -12.95 -11.58 9.96
C TYR A 154 -11.62 -12.31 9.84
N SER A 155 -11.14 -12.84 10.99
CA SER A 155 -10.06 -13.83 11.02
C SER A 155 -10.64 -15.14 11.49
N VAL A 156 -10.56 -16.16 10.64
CA VAL A 156 -11.15 -17.49 10.85
C VAL A 156 -10.01 -18.48 10.95
N ARG A 157 -9.83 -19.09 12.14
CA ARG A 157 -8.74 -20.01 12.44
C ARG A 157 -9.27 -21.27 13.16
N LYS A 158 -8.55 -22.38 13.03
CA LYS A 158 -8.85 -23.59 13.78
C LYS A 158 -8.55 -23.41 15.27
N GLU A 159 -7.42 -22.74 15.57
CA GLU A 159 -6.94 -22.50 16.93
C GLU A 159 -6.63 -21.02 17.16
N ALA A 160 -6.53 -20.62 18.41
CA ALA A 160 -6.03 -19.30 18.76
C ALA A 160 -4.59 -19.12 18.24
N PRO A 161 -4.22 -17.94 17.71
CA PRO A 161 -2.84 -17.69 17.33
C PRO A 161 -1.92 -17.87 18.55
N GLY A 162 -0.78 -18.52 18.33
CA GLY A 162 0.26 -18.62 19.35
C GLY A 162 0.77 -17.22 19.75
N ALA A 163 1.31 -17.09 20.96
CA ALA A 163 1.82 -15.81 21.49
C ALA A 163 2.93 -15.17 20.61
N THR A 164 3.55 -15.95 19.75
CA THR A 164 4.62 -15.52 18.82
C THR A 164 4.16 -15.36 17.39
N GLU A 165 2.91 -15.71 17.05
CA GLU A 165 2.40 -15.52 15.70
C GLU A 165 1.95 -14.07 15.48
N PRO A 166 2.49 -13.36 14.48
CA PRO A 166 2.00 -12.04 14.12
C PRO A 166 0.52 -12.12 13.73
N THR A 167 -0.34 -11.43 14.46
CA THR A 167 -1.76 -11.30 14.11
C THR A 167 -1.89 -10.44 12.86
N GLY A 168 -1.94 -11.06 11.69
CA GLY A 168 -2.24 -10.32 10.45
C GLY A 168 -1.06 -9.85 9.61
N GLY A 169 -0.04 -10.69 9.43
CA GLY A 169 1.00 -10.46 8.42
C GLY A 169 2.14 -9.55 8.85
N GLY A 170 2.53 -9.58 10.13
CA GLY A 170 3.72 -8.90 10.64
C GLY A 170 3.47 -7.45 11.06
N GLU A 171 2.33 -7.15 11.66
CA GLU A 171 2.10 -5.88 12.33
C GLU A 171 3.02 -5.82 13.57
N GLN A 172 4.11 -5.07 13.43
CA GLN A 172 5.15 -4.90 14.45
C GLN A 172 4.87 -3.69 15.34
N PHE A 173 4.11 -2.75 14.83
CA PHE A 173 3.76 -1.51 15.48
C PHE A 173 2.24 -1.34 15.48
N ASP A 174 1.72 -0.82 16.58
CA ASP A 174 0.31 -0.48 16.72
C ASP A 174 0.16 0.90 17.35
N ILE A 175 -0.98 1.53 17.11
CA ILE A 175 -1.40 2.76 17.81
C ILE A 175 -2.73 2.45 18.47
N GLU A 176 -2.69 2.32 19.78
CA GLU A 176 -3.87 2.03 20.59
C GLU A 176 -5.03 2.99 20.30
N GLY A 177 -6.20 2.44 20.06
CA GLY A 177 -7.42 3.20 19.78
C GLY A 177 -7.52 3.83 18.39
N LEU A 178 -6.52 3.66 17.49
CA LEU A 178 -6.58 4.23 16.13
C LEU A 178 -7.64 3.54 15.26
N ILE A 179 -7.74 2.23 15.37
CA ILE A 179 -8.82 1.43 14.75
C ILE A 179 -9.50 0.59 15.83
N PRO A 180 -10.77 0.16 15.63
CA PRO A 180 -11.45 -0.70 16.58
C PRO A 180 -10.67 -1.96 16.89
N GLU A 181 -10.65 -2.33 18.17
CA GLU A 181 -10.02 -3.56 18.61
C GLU A 181 -10.63 -4.80 17.98
N ARG A 182 -9.84 -5.86 17.91
CA ARG A 182 -10.30 -7.16 17.43
C ARG A 182 -11.05 -7.90 18.53
N VAL A 183 -12.33 -8.19 18.30
CA VAL A 183 -13.22 -8.86 19.23
C VAL A 183 -13.32 -10.34 18.86
N ARG A 184 -13.18 -11.24 19.85
CA ARG A 184 -13.47 -12.65 19.68
C ARG A 184 -14.99 -12.86 19.65
N LEU A 185 -15.46 -13.61 18.65
CA LEU A 185 -16.86 -13.95 18.49
C LEU A 185 -17.16 -15.33 19.07
N SER A 186 -18.33 -15.47 19.70
CA SER A 186 -18.89 -16.78 20.10
C SER A 186 -19.46 -17.50 18.88
N LYS A 187 -19.64 -18.81 18.97
CA LYS A 187 -20.20 -19.61 17.86
C LYS A 187 -21.61 -19.19 17.39
N LYS A 188 -22.33 -18.40 18.19
CA LYS A 188 -23.65 -17.86 17.81
C LYS A 188 -23.58 -16.58 16.99
N GLU A 189 -22.43 -15.89 17.01
CA GLU A 189 -22.24 -14.59 16.38
C GLU A 189 -21.59 -14.66 14.99
N HIS A 190 -21.25 -15.85 14.52
CA HIS A 190 -20.68 -16.05 13.19
C HIS A 190 -21.12 -17.39 12.57
N PRO A 191 -21.18 -17.51 11.24
CA PRO A 191 -21.58 -18.75 10.58
C PRO A 191 -20.45 -19.77 10.39
N PHE A 192 -19.18 -19.37 10.57
CA PHE A 192 -18.01 -20.21 10.28
C PHE A 192 -17.94 -21.44 11.19
N SER A 193 -17.47 -22.58 10.67
CA SER A 193 -17.29 -23.82 11.43
C SER A 193 -16.08 -23.79 12.37
N ALA A 194 -15.17 -22.84 12.20
CA ALA A 194 -13.94 -22.74 12.98
C ALA A 194 -14.19 -22.39 14.46
N ASP A 195 -13.28 -22.80 15.33
CA ASP A 195 -13.37 -22.60 16.80
C ASP A 195 -12.83 -21.24 17.25
N TYR A 196 -11.97 -20.62 16.45
CA TYR A 196 -11.42 -19.30 16.76
C TYR A 196 -11.75 -18.30 15.65
N VAL A 197 -12.72 -17.44 15.92
CA VAL A 197 -13.15 -16.40 15.01
C VAL A 197 -13.08 -15.05 15.70
N THR A 198 -12.43 -14.10 15.07
CA THR A 198 -12.39 -12.71 15.54
C THR A 198 -12.86 -11.75 14.45
N ARG A 199 -13.38 -10.59 14.88
CA ARG A 199 -13.82 -9.50 14.01
C ARG A 199 -13.25 -8.18 14.49
N ARG A 200 -12.91 -7.31 13.56
CA ARG A 200 -12.73 -5.86 13.78
C ARG A 200 -13.26 -5.11 12.58
N SER A 201 -13.58 -3.83 12.73
CA SER A 201 -13.76 -2.96 11.58
C SER A 201 -12.42 -2.39 11.17
N ASN A 202 -12.18 -2.28 9.86
CA ASN A 202 -10.95 -1.73 9.32
C ASN A 202 -11.24 -0.87 8.08
N MET A 203 -10.35 0.04 7.77
CA MET A 203 -10.48 0.93 6.62
C MET A 203 -10.05 0.24 5.34
N MET A 204 -10.81 0.43 4.27
CA MET A 204 -10.55 -0.12 2.94
C MET A 204 -10.52 0.98 1.90
N PHE A 205 -9.61 0.85 0.94
CA PHE A 205 -9.45 1.76 -0.19
C PHE A 205 -10.00 1.15 -1.47
N ASN A 206 -10.86 1.88 -2.16
CA ASN A 206 -11.19 1.59 -3.55
C ASN A 206 -10.03 2.10 -4.43
N ILE A 207 -9.08 1.21 -4.71
CA ILE A 207 -7.80 1.54 -5.34
C ILE A 207 -7.95 2.30 -6.67
N PRO A 208 -8.75 1.82 -7.65
CA PRO A 208 -8.91 2.55 -8.91
C PRO A 208 -9.54 3.93 -8.72
N ALA A 209 -10.60 4.03 -7.91
CA ALA A 209 -11.29 5.29 -7.67
C ALA A 209 -10.38 6.29 -6.94
N TYR A 210 -9.63 5.85 -5.94
CA TYR A 210 -8.69 6.68 -5.19
C TYR A 210 -7.58 7.27 -6.09
N LEU A 211 -6.90 6.41 -6.86
CA LEU A 211 -5.81 6.85 -7.71
C LEU A 211 -6.30 7.77 -8.83
N HIS A 212 -7.47 7.46 -9.41
CA HIS A 212 -8.09 8.32 -10.42
C HIS A 212 -8.46 9.68 -9.82
N HIS A 213 -9.16 9.70 -8.68
CA HIS A 213 -9.57 10.93 -8.01
C HIS A 213 -8.40 11.88 -7.76
N HIS A 214 -7.36 11.41 -7.06
CA HIS A 214 -6.23 12.26 -6.71
C HIS A 214 -5.36 12.64 -7.90
N LEU A 215 -5.25 11.80 -8.92
CA LEU A 215 -4.57 12.17 -10.15
C LEU A 215 -5.34 13.26 -10.92
N GLN A 216 -6.68 13.17 -10.98
CA GLN A 216 -7.52 14.21 -11.61
C GLN A 216 -7.45 15.52 -10.81
N GLU A 217 -7.52 15.44 -9.49
CA GLU A 217 -7.36 16.58 -8.61
C GLU A 217 -6.00 17.27 -8.80
N PHE A 218 -4.91 16.48 -8.82
CA PHE A 218 -3.56 16.98 -9.11
C PHE A 218 -3.48 17.73 -10.45
N LEU A 219 -4.08 17.18 -11.51
CA LEU A 219 -4.10 17.82 -12.83
C LEU A 219 -4.97 19.08 -12.84
N ALA A 220 -6.14 19.05 -12.20
CA ALA A 220 -7.05 20.21 -12.11
C ALA A 220 -6.42 21.40 -11.38
N PHE A 221 -5.55 21.15 -10.40
CA PHE A 221 -4.77 22.18 -9.72
C PHE A 221 -3.47 22.56 -10.45
N GLY A 222 -3.36 22.25 -11.74
CA GLY A 222 -2.25 22.70 -12.61
C GLY A 222 -1.01 21.81 -12.56
N GLY A 223 -1.07 20.66 -11.92
CA GLY A 223 -0.01 19.65 -11.97
C GLY A 223 0.21 19.11 -13.38
N LYS A 224 1.43 18.68 -13.66
CA LYS A 224 1.81 18.16 -14.98
C LYS A 224 2.31 16.73 -14.85
N VAL A 225 1.93 15.88 -15.81
CA VAL A 225 2.46 14.50 -15.92
C VAL A 225 3.21 14.38 -17.25
N LYS A 226 4.44 13.88 -17.18
CA LYS A 226 5.27 13.59 -18.34
C LYS A 226 5.65 12.11 -18.33
N ILE A 227 5.29 11.40 -19.38
CA ILE A 227 5.72 10.01 -19.55
C ILE A 227 7.20 10.01 -19.91
N ARG A 228 8.02 9.72 -18.93
CA ARG A 228 9.47 9.62 -19.05
C ARG A 228 9.99 8.65 -17.99
N GLU A 229 10.62 7.59 -18.44
CA GLU A 229 11.28 6.64 -17.54
C GLU A 229 12.65 7.17 -17.13
N ILE A 230 12.92 7.14 -15.83
CA ILE A 230 14.23 7.48 -15.25
C ILE A 230 14.96 6.15 -14.98
N LYS A 231 16.07 5.92 -15.69
CA LYS A 231 16.84 4.65 -15.64
C LYS A 231 18.19 4.81 -14.95
N LYS A 232 18.73 6.01 -14.91
CA LYS A 232 20.04 6.33 -14.37
C LYS A 232 20.09 7.76 -13.84
N VAL A 233 21.11 8.10 -13.10
CA VAL A 233 21.27 9.41 -12.44
C VAL A 233 21.33 10.56 -13.46
N GLU A 234 21.96 10.35 -14.62
CA GLU A 234 22.07 11.36 -15.67
C GLU A 234 20.69 11.76 -16.26
N ASP A 235 19.69 10.87 -16.14
CA ASP A 235 18.32 11.23 -16.53
C ASP A 235 17.72 12.26 -15.57
N ILE A 236 18.13 12.23 -14.29
CA ILE A 236 17.76 13.21 -13.26
C ILE A 236 18.47 14.54 -13.51
N ASP A 237 19.76 14.50 -13.83
CA ASP A 237 20.55 15.71 -14.12
C ASP A 237 19.96 16.51 -15.30
N ALA A 238 19.36 15.80 -16.26
CA ALA A 238 18.71 16.41 -17.41
C ALA A 238 17.32 17.02 -17.13
N LEU A 239 16.79 16.91 -15.89
CA LEU A 239 15.55 17.59 -15.50
C LEU A 239 15.82 19.07 -15.20
N PRO A 240 14.89 19.99 -15.52
CA PRO A 240 15.08 21.42 -15.23
C PRO A 240 14.96 21.78 -13.75
N GLU A 241 14.23 20.98 -12.98
CA GLU A 241 13.98 21.22 -11.55
C GLU A 241 15.23 20.94 -10.72
N LYS A 242 15.48 21.75 -9.69
CA LYS A 242 16.61 21.58 -8.76
C LYS A 242 16.29 20.64 -7.59
N VAL A 243 15.01 20.55 -7.24
CA VAL A 243 14.53 19.63 -6.19
C VAL A 243 13.72 18.52 -6.83
N ILE A 244 14.13 17.30 -6.53
CA ILE A 244 13.57 16.07 -7.07
C ILE A 244 13.02 15.24 -5.92
N VAL A 245 11.76 14.82 -5.98
CA VAL A 245 11.20 13.88 -5.01
C VAL A 245 11.11 12.50 -5.62
N ASN A 246 11.82 11.55 -5.05
CA ASN A 246 11.91 10.18 -5.57
C ASN A 246 10.89 9.25 -4.89
N CYS A 247 9.83 8.89 -5.63
CA CYS A 247 8.79 7.94 -5.25
C CYS A 247 8.74 6.73 -6.21
N MET A 248 9.87 6.33 -6.79
CA MET A 248 9.92 5.31 -7.86
C MET A 248 9.76 3.86 -7.34
N GLY A 249 9.64 3.63 -6.03
CA GLY A 249 9.54 2.28 -5.47
C GLY A 249 10.76 1.42 -5.86
N LEU A 250 10.52 0.23 -6.45
CA LEU A 250 11.61 -0.66 -6.92
C LEU A 250 12.48 -0.03 -8.01
N GLY A 251 11.94 0.93 -8.77
CA GLY A 251 12.72 1.67 -9.78
C GLY A 251 13.87 2.50 -9.20
N ALA A 252 13.84 2.80 -7.90
CA ALA A 252 14.94 3.49 -7.22
C ALA A 252 16.20 2.61 -7.10
N LYS A 253 16.05 1.28 -7.08
CA LYS A 253 17.17 0.34 -6.91
C LYS A 253 18.31 0.55 -7.90
N PRO A 254 18.10 0.49 -9.21
CA PRO A 254 19.18 0.69 -10.17
C PRO A 254 19.68 2.14 -10.23
N VAL A 255 18.80 3.13 -10.08
CA VAL A 255 19.14 4.54 -10.24
C VAL A 255 20.00 5.06 -9.10
N PHE A 256 19.65 4.70 -7.85
CA PHE A 256 20.36 5.16 -6.65
C PHE A 256 21.24 4.07 -6.02
N ASN A 257 21.47 2.95 -6.72
CA ASN A 257 22.26 1.82 -6.24
C ASN A 257 21.83 1.32 -4.84
N ASP A 258 20.52 1.39 -4.55
CA ASP A 258 19.98 0.95 -3.26
C ASP A 258 20.04 -0.57 -3.13
N LYS A 259 20.97 -1.06 -2.29
CA LYS A 259 21.19 -2.50 -2.07
C LYS A 259 20.13 -3.14 -1.17
N GLU A 260 19.46 -2.35 -0.35
CA GLU A 260 18.49 -2.86 0.62
C GLU A 260 17.14 -3.16 -0.01
N ILE A 261 16.71 -2.35 -1.00
CA ILE A 261 15.37 -2.52 -1.55
C ILE A 261 15.23 -3.86 -2.30
N THR A 262 14.22 -4.62 -1.91
CA THR A 262 13.90 -5.94 -2.48
C THR A 262 12.40 -6.08 -2.69
N PRO A 263 11.92 -6.84 -3.70
CA PRO A 263 10.51 -7.06 -3.90
C PRO A 263 9.94 -8.05 -2.89
N VAL A 264 8.68 -7.84 -2.52
CA VAL A 264 7.82 -8.88 -1.96
C VAL A 264 6.69 -9.10 -2.94
N SER A 265 6.77 -10.20 -3.71
CA SER A 265 5.72 -10.54 -4.68
C SER A 265 4.46 -11.00 -3.97
N GLY A 266 3.30 -10.66 -4.53
CA GLY A 266 2.01 -11.14 -4.02
C GLY A 266 1.02 -11.27 -5.16
N GLN A 267 0.47 -12.47 -5.32
CA GLN A 267 -0.54 -12.75 -6.33
C GLN A 267 -1.94 -12.48 -5.80
N LEU A 268 -2.77 -11.89 -6.64
CA LEU A 268 -4.19 -11.68 -6.41
C LEU A 268 -4.99 -12.20 -7.60
N SER A 269 -6.03 -12.99 -7.29
CA SER A 269 -7.04 -13.44 -8.24
C SER A 269 -8.34 -12.69 -7.96
N CYS A 270 -8.92 -12.08 -8.99
CA CYS A 270 -10.09 -11.22 -8.87
C CYS A 270 -11.34 -11.91 -9.41
N LEU A 271 -12.41 -11.89 -8.61
CA LEU A 271 -13.78 -12.22 -9.02
C LEU A 271 -14.56 -10.92 -9.26
N ILE A 272 -15.66 -11.00 -10.02
CA ILE A 272 -16.62 -9.91 -10.12
C ILE A 272 -17.19 -9.55 -8.72
N PRO A 273 -17.61 -8.28 -8.48
CA PRO A 273 -18.26 -7.90 -7.24
C PRO A 273 -19.53 -8.74 -6.98
N GLN A 274 -19.79 -9.04 -5.71
CA GLN A 274 -20.99 -9.71 -5.23
C GLN A 274 -21.61 -8.87 -4.12
N ALA A 275 -22.88 -8.53 -4.24
CA ALA A 275 -23.55 -7.56 -3.37
C ALA A 275 -23.67 -8.05 -1.91
N ASP A 276 -23.77 -9.34 -1.71
CA ASP A 276 -23.87 -10.01 -0.41
C ASP A 276 -22.54 -10.23 0.30
N ILE A 277 -21.40 -10.00 -0.39
CA ILE A 277 -20.07 -10.14 0.18
C ILE A 277 -19.42 -8.75 0.31
N GLN A 278 -19.53 -8.15 1.51
CA GLN A 278 -19.03 -6.81 1.80
C GLN A 278 -18.06 -6.80 3.00
N TYR A 279 -17.25 -7.81 3.13
CA TYR A 279 -16.31 -7.97 4.23
C TYR A 279 -14.97 -8.53 3.73
N LYS A 280 -13.96 -8.43 4.58
CA LYS A 280 -12.67 -9.11 4.40
C LYS A 280 -12.65 -10.36 5.26
N LEU A 281 -12.12 -11.45 4.71
CA LEU A 281 -11.88 -12.69 5.45
C LEU A 281 -10.44 -13.11 5.31
N SER A 282 -9.82 -13.48 6.41
CA SER A 282 -8.48 -14.07 6.47
C SER A 282 -8.54 -15.40 7.17
N THR A 283 -7.84 -16.39 6.64
CA THR A 283 -7.68 -17.73 7.24
C THR A 283 -6.23 -18.20 7.07
N GLU A 284 -5.91 -19.39 7.54
CA GLU A 284 -4.57 -19.97 7.37
C GLU A 284 -4.28 -20.21 5.89
N GLY A 285 -3.33 -19.44 5.33
CA GLY A 285 -2.85 -19.59 3.95
C GLY A 285 -3.67 -18.90 2.86
N ALA A 286 -4.84 -18.31 3.18
CA ALA A 286 -5.64 -17.59 2.20
C ALA A 286 -6.41 -16.41 2.81
N ASN A 287 -6.74 -15.44 1.97
CA ASN A 287 -7.63 -14.34 2.33
C ASN A 287 -8.44 -13.91 1.11
N PHE A 288 -9.59 -13.28 1.35
CA PHE A 288 -10.25 -12.47 0.34
C PHE A 288 -10.63 -11.09 0.89
N ILE A 289 -10.76 -10.15 -0.03
CA ILE A 289 -11.09 -8.77 0.25
C ILE A 289 -12.16 -8.35 -0.76
N ALA A 290 -13.37 -8.05 -0.27
CA ALA A 290 -14.43 -7.55 -1.11
C ALA A 290 -14.29 -6.02 -1.23
N ARG A 291 -13.94 -5.56 -2.42
CA ARG A 291 -13.89 -4.16 -2.80
C ARG A 291 -15.01 -3.85 -3.80
N LYS A 292 -15.28 -2.58 -4.04
CA LYS A 292 -16.29 -2.16 -5.04
C LYS A 292 -15.94 -2.58 -6.46
N ASP A 293 -14.64 -2.74 -6.77
CA ASP A 293 -14.12 -3.15 -8.07
C ASP A 293 -13.91 -4.66 -8.23
N GLY A 294 -14.18 -5.47 -7.21
CA GLY A 294 -14.07 -6.93 -7.27
C GLY A 294 -13.76 -7.58 -5.92
N ILE A 295 -13.85 -8.92 -5.89
CA ILE A 295 -13.41 -9.71 -4.75
C ILE A 295 -12.01 -10.24 -5.06
N TYR A 296 -11.03 -9.77 -4.30
CA TYR A 296 -9.62 -10.11 -4.49
C TYR A 296 -9.20 -11.20 -3.51
N MET A 297 -8.81 -12.34 -4.04
CA MET A 297 -8.31 -13.48 -3.27
C MET A 297 -6.78 -13.54 -3.37
N GLY A 298 -6.11 -13.86 -2.26
CA GLY A 298 -4.67 -13.94 -2.23
C GLY A 298 -4.14 -14.73 -1.04
N SER A 299 -2.81 -14.82 -1.00
CA SER A 299 -2.06 -15.45 0.09
C SER A 299 -0.91 -14.55 0.55
N ASN A 300 -0.02 -15.08 1.39
CA ASN A 300 1.19 -14.37 1.82
C ASN A 300 2.14 -14.11 0.63
N GLY A 301 2.83 -12.98 0.69
CA GLY A 301 3.83 -12.63 -0.31
C GLY A 301 5.14 -13.41 -0.16
N ILE A 302 5.93 -13.47 -1.24
CA ILE A 302 7.25 -14.13 -1.31
C ILE A 302 8.34 -13.07 -1.38
N LEU A 303 9.22 -13.04 -0.36
CA LEU A 303 10.35 -12.11 -0.31
C LEU A 303 11.40 -12.47 -1.36
N GLY A 304 11.93 -11.46 -2.04
CA GLY A 304 13.01 -11.60 -3.03
C GLY A 304 12.56 -12.13 -4.39
N ASN A 305 11.29 -12.46 -4.56
CA ASN A 305 10.79 -12.94 -5.84
C ASN A 305 10.44 -11.78 -6.77
N TRP A 306 11.08 -11.75 -7.95
CA TRP A 306 10.87 -10.75 -9.02
C TRP A 306 9.89 -11.21 -10.10
N ASP A 307 9.49 -12.49 -10.07
CA ASP A 307 8.55 -13.02 -11.06
C ASP A 307 7.16 -12.41 -10.89
N THR A 308 6.64 -11.87 -11.98
CA THR A 308 5.30 -11.28 -12.07
C THR A 308 4.31 -12.15 -12.83
N THR A 309 4.71 -13.38 -13.17
CA THR A 309 3.85 -14.35 -13.86
C THR A 309 2.87 -14.98 -12.85
N PRO A 310 1.55 -14.91 -13.05
CA PRO A 310 0.60 -15.56 -12.15
C PRO A 310 0.76 -17.08 -12.17
N SER A 311 0.76 -17.69 -10.97
CA SER A 311 0.79 -19.15 -10.79
C SER A 311 -0.63 -19.69 -10.65
N ARG A 312 -1.02 -20.56 -11.56
CA ARG A 312 -2.31 -21.25 -11.50
C ARG A 312 -2.43 -22.14 -10.26
N GLU A 313 -1.36 -22.85 -9.89
CA GLU A 313 -1.29 -23.68 -8.70
C GLU A 313 -1.58 -22.85 -7.42
N GLN A 314 -0.98 -21.67 -7.30
CA GLN A 314 -1.22 -20.77 -6.18
C GLN A 314 -2.68 -20.31 -6.14
N THR A 315 -3.27 -19.98 -7.29
CA THR A 315 -4.69 -19.63 -7.37
C THR A 315 -5.58 -20.78 -6.93
N GLU A 316 -5.36 -21.99 -7.45
CA GLU A 316 -6.13 -23.19 -7.09
C GLU A 316 -6.07 -23.50 -5.59
N LYS A 317 -4.88 -23.38 -4.99
CA LYS A 317 -4.69 -23.52 -3.54
C LYS A 317 -5.52 -22.51 -2.74
N VAL A 318 -5.46 -21.23 -3.10
CA VAL A 318 -6.22 -20.17 -2.42
C VAL A 318 -7.72 -20.39 -2.56
N VAL A 319 -8.19 -20.71 -3.76
CA VAL A 319 -9.61 -20.97 -4.04
C VAL A 319 -10.11 -22.18 -3.23
N THR A 320 -9.33 -23.27 -3.17
CA THR A 320 -9.69 -24.47 -2.42
C THR A 320 -9.86 -24.17 -0.92
N ILE A 321 -8.91 -23.45 -0.32
CA ILE A 321 -8.98 -23.06 1.11
C ILE A 321 -10.22 -22.20 1.37
N LEU A 322 -10.47 -21.19 0.56
CA LEU A 322 -11.61 -20.30 0.75
C LEU A 322 -12.95 -21.00 0.50
N GLN A 323 -13.02 -21.89 -0.50
CA GLN A 323 -14.21 -22.72 -0.73
C GLN A 323 -14.53 -23.64 0.43
N ASP A 324 -13.52 -24.23 1.06
CA ASP A 324 -13.71 -25.08 2.25
C ASP A 324 -14.32 -24.27 3.40
N VAL A 325 -13.78 -23.08 3.69
CA VAL A 325 -14.36 -22.21 4.72
C VAL A 325 -15.81 -21.85 4.42
N MET A 326 -16.13 -21.48 3.17
CA MET A 326 -17.48 -21.04 2.79
C MET A 326 -18.49 -22.18 2.72
N LYS A 327 -18.10 -23.38 2.26
CA LYS A 327 -19.00 -24.56 2.21
C LYS A 327 -19.38 -25.09 3.60
N ASN A 328 -18.49 -24.93 4.56
CA ASN A 328 -18.70 -25.40 5.93
C ASN A 328 -19.33 -24.33 6.84
N MET A 329 -19.85 -23.25 6.28
CA MET A 329 -20.65 -22.28 7.05
C MET A 329 -21.98 -22.90 7.48
N ARG A 330 -22.40 -22.59 8.70
CA ARG A 330 -23.73 -22.95 9.21
C ARG A 330 -24.76 -22.05 8.52
N GLY A 331 -25.82 -22.65 8.03
CA GLY A 331 -26.99 -21.97 7.47
C GLY A 331 -27.82 -21.25 8.53
#